data_dd13cdddebf97c4bebe7c6c808661533
#
_entry.id   dd13cdddebf97c4bebe7c6c808661533
#
_cell.length_a   1.000
_cell.length_b   1.000
_cell.length_c   1.000
_cell.angle_alpha   90.00
_cell.angle_beta   90.00
_cell.angle_gamma   90.00
#
_symmetry.space_group_name_H-M   'P 1'
#
loop_
_entity.id
_entity.type
_entity.pdbx_description
1 polymer ?
#
loop_
_entity_poly.entity_id
_entity_poly.type
_entity_poly.pdbx_seq_one_letter_code
_entity_poly.pdbx_strand_id
1 'polypeptide(L)'
;MTKEQVMTTALDMFSQYGIKSVSMDDIARNTGISKRTIYEFFEDKETLLQEAIKYHNNTMRKILSELEKGPFTALDVFVLFYEEFMKHPRWYIKRYYDDLKRYPKAVEQAEKDKADFTTRCIKLLNRGGKEGVFQKDLNIEILALLAKEQLKMIQPSKAFVNHSVTEVFQTVLFTFLRGICTEKGMVILERYALKHSY
;
A
#
# COMPACT_ATOMS: atom_id res chain seq x y z
N MET A 1 11.02 -23.11 -4.35
CA MET A 1 10.23 -21.90 -4.69
C MET A 1 8.76 -22.20 -4.45
N THR A 2 8.09 -21.40 -3.62
CA THR A 2 6.66 -21.56 -3.34
C THR A 2 5.80 -20.72 -4.29
N LYS A 3 4.51 -21.02 -4.38
CA LYS A 3 3.53 -20.22 -5.17
C LYS A 3 3.53 -18.76 -4.73
N GLU A 4 3.65 -18.48 -3.43
CA GLU A 4 3.71 -17.14 -2.85
C GLU A 4 4.96 -16.38 -3.27
N GLN A 5 6.11 -17.05 -3.32
CA GLN A 5 7.35 -16.42 -3.79
C GLN A 5 7.28 -16.05 -5.27
N VAL A 6 6.63 -16.88 -6.10
CA VAL A 6 6.40 -16.57 -7.52
C VAL A 6 5.49 -15.34 -7.65
N MET A 7 4.38 -15.28 -6.88
CA MET A 7 3.46 -14.13 -6.87
C MET A 7 4.17 -12.83 -6.46
N THR A 8 5.01 -12.90 -5.43
CA THR A 8 5.78 -11.74 -4.94
C THR A 8 6.73 -11.24 -6.01
N THR A 9 7.54 -12.14 -6.58
CA THR A 9 8.50 -11.79 -7.64
C THR A 9 7.79 -11.24 -8.89
N ALA A 10 6.69 -11.87 -9.32
CA ALA A 10 5.92 -11.40 -10.46
C ALA A 10 5.39 -9.97 -10.23
N LEU A 11 4.87 -9.69 -9.03
CA LEU A 11 4.36 -8.37 -8.69
C LEU A 11 5.47 -7.31 -8.65
N ASP A 12 6.67 -7.66 -8.17
CA ASP A 12 7.85 -6.78 -8.19
C ASP A 12 8.27 -6.47 -9.64
N MET A 13 8.32 -7.49 -10.50
CA MET A 13 8.63 -7.29 -11.92
C MET A 13 7.56 -6.43 -12.62
N PHE A 14 6.28 -6.69 -12.38
CA PHE A 14 5.20 -5.88 -12.94
C PHE A 14 5.25 -4.42 -12.49
N SER A 15 5.60 -4.18 -11.22
CA SER A 15 5.73 -2.83 -10.69
C SER A 15 6.87 -2.03 -11.33
N GLN A 16 7.98 -2.71 -11.64
CA GLN A 16 9.18 -2.08 -12.20
C GLN A 16 9.13 -1.92 -13.71
N TYR A 17 8.61 -2.90 -14.43
CA TYR A 17 8.70 -2.97 -15.91
C TYR A 17 7.36 -2.78 -16.61
N GLY A 18 6.25 -2.79 -15.89
CA GLY A 18 4.88 -2.82 -16.43
C GLY A 18 4.41 -4.25 -16.73
N ILE A 19 3.09 -4.45 -16.65
CA ILE A 19 2.51 -5.80 -16.76
C ILE A 19 2.70 -6.38 -18.16
N LYS A 20 2.50 -5.56 -19.20
CA LYS A 20 2.60 -6.02 -20.60
C LYS A 20 4.02 -6.47 -20.96
N SER A 21 5.04 -5.81 -20.42
CA SER A 21 6.45 -6.05 -20.77
C SER A 21 7.03 -7.32 -20.14
N VAL A 22 6.39 -7.86 -19.10
CA VAL A 22 6.85 -9.05 -18.38
C VAL A 22 6.08 -10.27 -18.88
N SER A 23 6.78 -11.29 -19.37
CA SER A 23 6.19 -12.56 -19.79
C SER A 23 6.26 -13.61 -18.68
N MET A 24 5.49 -14.69 -18.81
CA MET A 24 5.60 -15.87 -17.93
C MET A 24 7.00 -16.48 -17.97
N ASP A 25 7.68 -16.43 -19.12
CA ASP A 25 9.04 -16.91 -19.28
C ASP A 25 10.06 -16.04 -18.53
N ASP A 26 9.85 -14.73 -18.48
CA ASP A 26 10.70 -13.82 -17.70
C ASP A 26 10.57 -14.10 -16.20
N ILE A 27 9.34 -14.35 -15.73
CA ILE A 27 9.08 -14.73 -14.35
C ILE A 27 9.73 -16.09 -14.03
N ALA A 28 9.63 -17.08 -14.92
CA ALA A 28 10.27 -18.37 -14.76
C ALA A 28 11.77 -18.24 -14.58
N ARG A 29 12.43 -17.47 -15.47
CA ARG A 29 13.87 -17.19 -15.39
C ARG A 29 14.27 -16.48 -14.11
N ASN A 30 13.51 -15.46 -13.71
CA ASN A 30 13.82 -14.68 -12.51
C ASN A 30 13.64 -15.48 -11.22
N THR A 31 12.65 -16.38 -11.20
CA THR A 31 12.36 -17.25 -10.05
C THR A 31 13.19 -18.54 -10.02
N GLY A 32 13.91 -18.85 -11.09
CA GLY A 32 14.72 -20.08 -11.17
C GLY A 32 13.90 -21.38 -11.27
N ILE A 33 12.61 -21.30 -11.64
CA ILE A 33 11.76 -22.47 -11.85
C ILE A 33 11.43 -22.68 -13.32
N SER A 34 11.01 -23.89 -13.68
CA SER A 34 10.64 -24.19 -15.05
C SER A 34 9.37 -23.45 -15.47
N LYS A 35 9.25 -23.14 -16.77
CA LYS A 35 8.01 -22.60 -17.36
C LYS A 35 6.82 -23.53 -17.06
N ARG A 36 7.02 -24.86 -17.11
CA ARG A 36 6.00 -25.85 -16.79
C ARG A 36 5.49 -25.64 -15.36
N THR A 37 6.39 -25.49 -14.38
CA THR A 37 6.01 -25.30 -12.98
C THR A 37 5.20 -24.01 -12.76
N ILE A 38 5.51 -22.91 -13.48
CA ILE A 38 4.68 -21.70 -13.42
C ILE A 38 3.26 -21.97 -13.93
N TYR A 39 3.13 -22.70 -15.06
CA TYR A 39 1.81 -23.03 -15.61
C TYR A 39 1.06 -24.09 -14.79
N GLU A 40 1.75 -24.87 -13.95
CA GLU A 40 1.11 -25.71 -12.92
C GLU A 40 0.53 -24.88 -11.77
N PHE A 41 1.13 -23.72 -11.44
CA PHE A 41 0.61 -22.79 -10.42
C PHE A 41 -0.47 -21.85 -10.94
N PHE A 42 -0.34 -21.37 -12.16
CA PHE A 42 -1.19 -20.34 -12.74
C PHE A 42 -1.50 -20.64 -14.19
N GLU A 43 -2.78 -20.71 -14.53
CA GLU A 43 -3.24 -20.98 -15.89
C GLU A 43 -2.68 -19.99 -16.92
N ASP A 44 -2.67 -18.71 -16.54
CA ASP A 44 -2.17 -17.63 -17.39
C ASP A 44 -1.63 -16.44 -16.55
N LYS A 45 -1.16 -15.43 -17.27
CA LYS A 45 -0.61 -14.21 -16.63
C LYS A 45 -1.68 -13.37 -15.92
N GLU A 46 -2.92 -13.38 -16.38
CA GLU A 46 -4.03 -12.66 -15.73
C GLU A 46 -4.36 -13.29 -14.38
N THR A 47 -4.43 -14.60 -14.32
CA THR A 47 -4.63 -15.38 -13.10
C THR A 47 -3.49 -15.14 -12.10
N LEU A 48 -2.23 -15.19 -12.57
CA LEU A 48 -1.07 -14.87 -11.74
C LEU A 48 -1.16 -13.44 -11.19
N LEU A 49 -1.47 -12.45 -12.04
CA LEU A 49 -1.60 -11.05 -11.63
C LEU A 49 -2.69 -10.87 -10.57
N GLN A 50 -3.87 -11.44 -10.80
CA GLN A 50 -5.00 -11.36 -9.88
C GLN A 50 -4.68 -12.00 -8.53
N GLU A 51 -4.12 -13.20 -8.53
CA GLU A 51 -3.73 -13.89 -7.29
C GLU A 51 -2.60 -13.17 -6.55
N ALA A 52 -1.63 -12.61 -7.27
CA ALA A 52 -0.53 -11.85 -6.68
C ALA A 52 -1.02 -10.56 -6.00
N ILE A 53 -1.93 -9.80 -6.63
CA ILE A 53 -2.57 -8.62 -6.03
C ILE A 53 -3.35 -9.03 -4.77
N LYS A 54 -4.18 -10.07 -4.86
CA LYS A 54 -4.96 -10.58 -3.74
C LYS A 54 -4.08 -11.03 -2.57
N TYR A 55 -3.00 -11.75 -2.87
CA TYR A 55 -2.03 -12.21 -1.87
C TYR A 55 -1.37 -11.03 -1.13
N HIS A 56 -0.87 -10.04 -1.90
CA HIS A 56 -0.27 -8.84 -1.33
C HIS A 56 -1.24 -8.08 -0.41
N ASN A 57 -2.47 -7.84 -0.89
CA ASN A 57 -3.46 -7.09 -0.13
C ASN A 57 -3.91 -7.85 1.13
N ASN A 58 -4.01 -9.18 1.06
CA ASN A 58 -4.30 -10.00 2.24
C ASN A 58 -3.17 -9.95 3.28
N THR A 59 -1.91 -9.91 2.83
CA THR A 59 -0.75 -9.74 3.71
C THR A 59 -0.81 -8.38 4.42
N MET A 60 -1.08 -7.30 3.69
CA MET A 60 -1.24 -5.96 4.27
C MET A 60 -2.42 -5.89 5.26
N ARG A 61 -3.54 -6.57 4.96
CA ARG A 61 -4.68 -6.66 5.88
C ARG A 61 -4.34 -7.38 7.18
N LYS A 62 -3.56 -8.47 7.11
CA LYS A 62 -3.11 -9.20 8.31
C LYS A 62 -2.25 -8.30 9.18
N ILE A 63 -1.24 -7.63 8.60
CA ILE A 63 -0.37 -6.69 9.31
C ILE A 63 -1.20 -5.61 10.01
N LEU A 64 -2.10 -4.94 9.27
CA LEU A 64 -2.96 -3.92 9.83
C LEU A 64 -3.83 -4.47 10.97
N SER A 65 -4.39 -5.66 10.80
CA SER A 65 -5.23 -6.29 11.83
C SER A 65 -4.45 -6.65 13.10
N GLU A 66 -3.20 -7.04 12.98
CA GLU A 66 -2.31 -7.31 14.13
C GLU A 66 -1.95 -6.01 14.85
N LEU A 67 -1.64 -4.96 14.12
CA LEU A 67 -1.39 -3.63 14.69
C LEU A 67 -2.64 -3.08 15.42
N GLU A 68 -3.83 -3.23 14.82
CA GLU A 68 -5.10 -2.78 15.42
C GLU A 68 -5.42 -3.48 16.76
N LYS A 69 -4.99 -4.73 16.92
CA LYS A 69 -5.18 -5.54 18.14
C LYS A 69 -4.08 -5.31 19.20
N GLY A 70 -2.97 -4.72 18.80
CA GLY A 70 -1.84 -4.44 19.67
C GLY A 70 -2.11 -3.29 20.65
N PRO A 71 -1.19 -3.05 21.58
CA PRO A 71 -1.28 -1.97 22.58
C PRO A 71 -0.91 -0.61 21.98
N PHE A 72 -1.37 -0.33 20.77
CA PHE A 72 -1.04 0.84 19.98
C PHE A 72 -2.22 1.81 19.92
N THR A 73 -1.96 3.12 19.97
CA THR A 73 -2.98 4.11 19.63
C THR A 73 -3.28 4.08 18.14
N ALA A 74 -4.41 4.65 17.73
CA ALA A 74 -4.74 4.78 16.31
C ALA A 74 -3.64 5.48 15.52
N LEU A 75 -2.98 6.46 16.11
CA LEU A 75 -1.84 7.17 15.49
C LEU A 75 -0.63 6.23 15.31
N ASP A 76 -0.27 5.45 16.33
CA ASP A 76 0.79 4.46 16.22
C ASP A 76 0.48 3.47 15.08
N VAL A 77 -0.77 2.98 14.98
CA VAL A 77 -1.19 2.06 13.92
C VAL A 77 -0.96 2.66 12.53
N PHE A 78 -1.31 3.94 12.32
CA PHE A 78 -1.05 4.61 11.03
C PHE A 78 0.44 4.65 10.70
N VAL A 79 1.28 5.04 11.66
CA VAL A 79 2.72 5.16 11.40
C VAL A 79 3.40 3.81 11.26
N LEU A 80 3.10 2.83 12.14
CA LEU A 80 3.67 1.49 12.07
C LEU A 80 3.23 0.74 10.80
N PHE A 81 1.98 0.92 10.36
CA PHE A 81 1.52 0.36 9.10
C PHE A 81 2.26 0.99 7.90
N TYR A 82 2.52 2.30 7.94
CA TYR A 82 3.38 2.97 6.97
C TYR A 82 4.79 2.38 6.96
N GLU A 83 5.43 2.21 8.14
CA GLU A 83 6.77 1.62 8.24
C GLU A 83 6.81 0.20 7.62
N GLU A 84 5.80 -0.64 7.89
CA GLU A 84 5.68 -1.95 7.28
C GLU A 84 5.50 -1.89 5.76
N PHE A 85 4.66 -0.99 5.29
CA PHE A 85 4.47 -0.78 3.86
C PHE A 85 5.77 -0.36 3.16
N MET A 86 6.59 0.47 3.83
CA MET A 86 7.85 0.98 3.31
C MET A 86 9.00 -0.04 3.31
N LYS A 87 8.90 -1.15 4.04
CA LYS A 87 9.91 -2.24 3.98
C LYS A 87 9.95 -2.92 2.63
N HIS A 88 8.82 -2.96 1.93
CA HIS A 88 8.69 -3.57 0.61
C HIS A 88 7.95 -2.63 -0.34
N PRO A 89 8.54 -1.46 -0.64
CA PRO A 89 7.88 -0.46 -1.47
C PRO A 89 7.76 -0.99 -2.89
N ARG A 90 6.55 -1.32 -3.29
CA ARG A 90 6.22 -1.60 -4.68
C ARG A 90 5.72 -0.32 -5.32
N TRP A 91 6.67 0.40 -5.90
CA TRP A 91 6.37 1.63 -6.60
C TRP A 91 5.97 1.29 -8.01
N TYR A 92 4.68 1.21 -8.22
CA TYR A 92 4.14 0.93 -9.53
C TYR A 92 4.39 2.10 -10.46
N ILE A 93 5.15 1.88 -11.51
CA ILE A 93 5.35 2.87 -12.58
C ILE A 93 4.03 3.16 -13.30
N LYS A 94 3.92 4.33 -13.95
CA LYS A 94 2.73 4.71 -14.71
C LYS A 94 2.28 3.60 -15.67
N ARG A 95 3.23 2.93 -16.34
CA ARG A 95 2.95 1.84 -17.27
C ARG A 95 2.21 0.67 -16.62
N TYR A 96 2.48 0.34 -15.35
CA TYR A 96 1.74 -0.68 -14.61
C TYR A 96 0.24 -0.34 -14.55
N TYR A 97 -0.10 0.89 -14.17
CA TYR A 97 -1.49 1.33 -14.07
C TYR A 97 -2.19 1.39 -15.43
N ASP A 98 -1.49 1.80 -16.48
CA ASP A 98 -2.03 1.83 -17.83
C ASP A 98 -2.26 0.41 -18.37
N ASP A 99 -1.37 -0.53 -18.07
CA ASP A 99 -1.52 -1.94 -18.43
C ASP A 99 -2.62 -2.61 -17.61
N LEU A 100 -2.75 -2.32 -16.31
CA LEU A 100 -3.73 -2.93 -15.39
C LEU A 100 -5.17 -2.78 -15.89
N LYS A 101 -5.50 -1.67 -16.54
CA LYS A 101 -6.83 -1.41 -17.13
C LYS A 101 -7.27 -2.49 -18.13
N ARG A 102 -6.33 -3.29 -18.65
CA ARG A 102 -6.61 -4.39 -19.59
C ARG A 102 -6.97 -5.70 -18.89
N TYR A 103 -6.93 -5.74 -17.56
CA TYR A 103 -7.19 -6.92 -16.74
C TYR A 103 -8.40 -6.65 -15.82
N PRO A 104 -9.64 -6.81 -16.31
CA PRO A 104 -10.85 -6.40 -15.59
C PRO A 104 -10.99 -7.02 -14.21
N LYS A 105 -10.68 -8.32 -14.09
CA LYS A 105 -10.75 -9.04 -12.80
C LYS A 105 -9.77 -8.48 -11.76
N ALA A 106 -8.56 -8.12 -12.20
CA ALA A 106 -7.56 -7.51 -11.33
C ALA A 106 -7.96 -6.09 -10.92
N VAL A 107 -8.57 -5.31 -11.84
CA VAL A 107 -9.13 -3.97 -11.53
C VAL A 107 -10.25 -4.09 -10.49
N GLU A 108 -11.22 -4.98 -10.70
CA GLU A 108 -12.32 -5.20 -9.76
C GLU A 108 -11.82 -5.57 -8.36
N GLN A 109 -10.81 -6.47 -8.28
CA GLN A 109 -10.19 -6.83 -7.02
C GLN A 109 -9.52 -5.63 -6.34
N ALA A 110 -8.76 -4.84 -7.10
CA ALA A 110 -8.09 -3.65 -6.58
C ALA A 110 -9.08 -2.60 -6.04
N GLU A 111 -10.22 -2.40 -6.69
CA GLU A 111 -11.26 -1.46 -6.20
C GLU A 111 -11.95 -1.96 -4.93
N LYS A 112 -12.24 -3.27 -4.82
CA LYS A 112 -12.76 -3.88 -3.58
C LYS A 112 -11.80 -3.66 -2.40
N ASP A 113 -10.51 -3.87 -2.65
CA ASP A 113 -9.47 -3.72 -1.63
C ASP A 113 -9.32 -2.26 -1.17
N LYS A 114 -9.45 -1.31 -2.09
CA LYS A 114 -9.46 0.13 -1.76
C LYS A 114 -10.65 0.52 -0.90
N ALA A 115 -11.84 -0.03 -1.17
CA ALA A 115 -13.04 0.25 -0.39
C ALA A 115 -12.89 -0.27 1.05
N ASP A 116 -12.36 -1.49 1.22
CA ASP A 116 -12.09 -2.06 2.54
C ASP A 116 -11.07 -1.22 3.33
N PHE A 117 -9.98 -0.81 2.69
CA PHE A 117 -8.98 0.06 3.31
C PHE A 117 -9.58 1.40 3.75
N THR A 118 -10.41 2.03 2.93
CA THR A 118 -11.11 3.28 3.29
C THR A 118 -11.99 3.10 4.52
N THR A 119 -12.73 1.99 4.60
CA THR A 119 -13.56 1.68 5.77
C THR A 119 -12.73 1.51 7.04
N ARG A 120 -11.58 0.86 6.96
CA ARG A 120 -10.65 0.72 8.10
C ARG A 120 -10.04 2.05 8.51
N CYS A 121 -9.68 2.88 7.54
CA CYS A 121 -9.17 4.25 7.79
C CYS A 121 -10.20 5.07 8.60
N ILE A 122 -11.47 5.04 8.20
CA ILE A 122 -12.56 5.70 8.94
C ILE A 122 -12.65 5.19 10.39
N LYS A 123 -12.58 3.86 10.61
CA LYS A 123 -12.60 3.27 11.95
C LYS A 123 -11.41 3.73 12.80
N LEU A 124 -10.22 3.77 12.24
CA LEU A 124 -9.01 4.23 12.94
C LEU A 124 -9.06 5.72 13.27
N LEU A 125 -9.53 6.56 12.36
CA LEU A 125 -9.71 7.99 12.61
C LEU A 125 -10.70 8.24 13.76
N ASN A 126 -11.86 7.55 13.77
CA ASN A 126 -12.82 7.61 14.86
C ASN A 126 -12.25 7.11 16.19
N ARG A 127 -11.45 6.04 16.16
CA ARG A 127 -10.75 5.51 17.34
C ARG A 127 -9.77 6.54 17.89
N GLY A 128 -8.97 7.18 17.04
CA GLY A 128 -8.01 8.21 17.44
C GLY A 128 -8.66 9.44 18.07
N GLY A 129 -9.85 9.85 17.60
CA GLY A 129 -10.66 10.88 18.24
C GLY A 129 -11.11 10.49 19.66
N LYS A 130 -11.52 9.22 19.88
CA LYS A 130 -11.88 8.68 21.21
C LYS A 130 -10.67 8.57 22.14
N GLU A 131 -9.50 8.20 21.61
CA GLU A 131 -8.24 8.11 22.33
C GLU A 131 -7.63 9.50 22.66
N GLY A 132 -8.17 10.56 22.05
CA GLY A 132 -7.69 11.93 22.19
C GLY A 132 -6.36 12.22 21.51
N VAL A 133 -5.94 11.38 20.54
CA VAL A 133 -4.75 11.61 19.70
C VAL A 133 -5.09 12.40 18.43
N PHE A 134 -6.34 12.36 17.97
CA PHE A 134 -6.87 13.19 16.88
C PHE A 134 -7.93 14.16 17.42
N GLN A 135 -8.06 15.30 16.74
CA GLN A 135 -9.07 16.32 17.02
C GLN A 135 -10.47 15.73 16.85
N LYS A 136 -11.45 16.17 17.66
CA LYS A 136 -12.80 15.58 17.69
C LYS A 136 -13.76 16.16 16.64
N ASP A 137 -13.52 17.39 16.23
CA ASP A 137 -14.41 18.21 15.38
C ASP A 137 -14.13 18.01 13.88
N LEU A 138 -13.41 16.96 13.55
CA LEU A 138 -13.04 16.66 12.17
C LEU A 138 -14.15 15.89 11.45
N ASN A 139 -14.41 16.27 10.21
CA ASN A 139 -15.27 15.47 9.34
C ASN A 139 -14.49 14.23 8.86
N ILE A 140 -14.71 13.10 9.54
CA ILE A 140 -13.98 11.86 9.31
C ILE A 140 -14.17 11.31 7.89
N GLU A 141 -15.36 11.49 7.29
CA GLU A 141 -15.61 11.04 5.91
C GLU A 141 -14.79 11.84 4.91
N ILE A 142 -14.75 13.16 5.06
CA ILE A 142 -13.92 14.04 4.20
C ILE A 142 -12.44 13.70 4.40
N LEU A 143 -11.99 13.48 5.64
CA LEU A 143 -10.59 13.10 5.91
C LEU A 143 -10.21 11.77 5.27
N ALA A 144 -11.08 10.77 5.32
CA ALA A 144 -10.82 9.49 4.68
C ALA A 144 -10.76 9.62 3.15
N LEU A 145 -11.62 10.45 2.56
CA LEU A 145 -11.56 10.77 1.13
C LEU A 145 -10.28 11.53 0.78
N LEU A 146 -9.91 12.52 1.59
CA LEU A 146 -8.66 13.29 1.40
C LEU A 146 -7.43 12.38 1.46
N ALA A 147 -7.34 11.50 2.46
CA ALA A 147 -6.27 10.52 2.57
C ALA A 147 -6.19 9.61 1.32
N LYS A 148 -7.34 9.14 0.83
CA LYS A 148 -7.42 8.35 -0.40
C LYS A 148 -6.94 9.11 -1.63
N GLU A 149 -7.34 10.38 -1.78
CA GLU A 149 -6.91 11.21 -2.92
C GLU A 149 -5.41 11.54 -2.84
N GLN A 150 -4.90 11.82 -1.64
CA GLN A 150 -3.46 12.04 -1.43
C GLN A 150 -2.63 10.81 -1.82
N LEU A 151 -3.09 9.59 -1.52
CA LEU A 151 -2.41 8.36 -1.97
C LEU A 151 -2.32 8.25 -3.50
N LYS A 152 -3.29 8.80 -4.24
CA LYS A 152 -3.21 8.86 -5.72
C LYS A 152 -2.13 9.83 -6.20
N MET A 153 -1.84 10.90 -5.46
CA MET A 153 -0.79 11.86 -5.82
C MET A 153 0.61 11.24 -5.74
N ILE A 154 0.78 10.19 -4.94
CA ILE A 154 2.06 9.47 -4.79
C ILE A 154 2.33 8.57 -6.01
N GLN A 155 1.33 8.29 -6.83
CA GLN A 155 1.55 7.60 -8.11
C GLN A 155 2.50 8.44 -8.98
N PRO A 156 3.28 7.82 -9.89
CA PRO A 156 4.25 8.53 -10.71
C PRO A 156 3.66 9.76 -11.37
N SER A 157 3.97 10.91 -10.82
CA SER A 157 3.52 12.22 -11.28
C SER A 157 4.72 13.04 -11.76
N LYS A 158 4.54 13.80 -12.83
CA LYS A 158 5.57 14.74 -13.29
C LYS A 158 5.91 15.81 -12.25
N ALA A 159 4.99 16.09 -11.30
CA ALA A 159 5.17 17.07 -10.25
C ALA A 159 6.29 16.67 -9.25
N PHE A 160 6.56 15.37 -9.09
CA PHE A 160 7.52 14.85 -8.11
C PHE A 160 8.72 14.15 -8.75
N VAL A 161 9.03 14.43 -10.02
CA VAL A 161 10.08 13.74 -10.79
C VAL A 161 11.46 13.82 -10.15
N ASN A 162 11.73 14.86 -9.37
CA ASN A 162 13.02 15.10 -8.69
C ASN A 162 13.05 14.58 -7.24
N HIS A 163 11.98 13.92 -6.77
CA HIS A 163 11.87 13.39 -5.42
C HIS A 163 11.69 11.89 -5.44
N SER A 164 12.26 11.21 -4.47
CA SER A 164 11.99 9.79 -4.28
C SER A 164 10.52 9.60 -3.85
N VAL A 165 9.91 8.50 -4.27
CA VAL A 165 8.52 8.22 -3.90
C VAL A 165 8.39 8.04 -2.39
N THR A 166 9.43 7.51 -1.73
CA THR A 166 9.51 7.41 -0.26
C THR A 166 9.40 8.79 0.39
N GLU A 167 10.19 9.76 -0.06
CA GLU A 167 10.17 11.13 0.43
C GLU A 167 8.79 11.79 0.25
N VAL A 168 8.20 11.64 -0.93
CA VAL A 168 6.85 12.18 -1.22
C VAL A 168 5.82 11.54 -0.29
N PHE A 169 5.83 10.21 -0.16
CA PHE A 169 4.88 9.50 0.69
C PHE A 169 5.00 9.89 2.16
N GLN A 170 6.23 9.95 2.66
CA GLN A 170 6.52 10.36 4.03
C GLN A 170 6.03 11.78 4.28
N THR A 171 6.35 12.73 3.38
CA THR A 171 5.93 14.13 3.49
C THR A 171 4.40 14.23 3.52
N VAL A 172 3.71 13.57 2.61
CA VAL A 172 2.24 13.59 2.53
C VAL A 172 1.62 13.02 3.82
N LEU A 173 2.09 11.85 4.27
CA LEU A 173 1.55 11.19 5.47
C LEU A 173 1.76 12.05 6.73
N PHE A 174 3.00 12.48 6.99
CA PHE A 174 3.29 13.24 8.20
C PHE A 174 2.61 14.60 8.20
N THR A 175 2.50 15.28 7.07
CA THR A 175 1.76 16.54 6.95
C THR A 175 0.26 16.31 7.23
N PHE A 176 -0.33 15.25 6.69
CA PHE A 176 -1.72 14.88 6.96
C PHE A 176 -1.94 14.60 8.45
N LEU A 177 -1.10 13.75 9.05
CA LEU A 177 -1.22 13.39 10.47
C LEU A 177 -1.04 14.60 11.38
N ARG A 178 -0.06 15.48 11.10
CA ARG A 178 0.11 16.73 11.87
C ARG A 178 -1.14 17.61 11.84
N GLY A 179 -1.81 17.69 10.69
CA GLY A 179 -3.02 18.50 10.53
C GLY A 179 -4.23 18.02 11.34
N ILE A 180 -4.24 16.75 11.76
CA ILE A 180 -5.36 16.17 12.50
C ILE A 180 -5.04 15.81 13.96
N CYS A 181 -3.76 15.87 14.35
CA CYS A 181 -3.32 15.55 15.72
C CYS A 181 -3.76 16.60 16.75
N THR A 182 -4.05 16.14 17.96
CA THR A 182 -4.04 16.98 19.17
C THR A 182 -2.61 17.18 19.66
N GLU A 183 -2.39 17.98 20.71
CA GLU A 183 -1.08 18.09 21.38
C GLU A 183 -0.57 16.71 21.83
N LYS A 184 -1.44 15.88 22.40
CA LYS A 184 -1.10 14.50 22.79
C LYS A 184 -0.66 13.67 21.57
N GLY A 185 -1.36 13.79 20.46
CA GLY A 185 -1.01 13.13 19.20
C GLY A 185 0.32 13.62 18.66
N MET A 186 0.59 14.93 18.71
CA MET A 186 1.86 15.50 18.25
C MET A 186 3.07 14.95 19.00
N VAL A 187 2.99 14.79 20.33
CA VAL A 187 4.07 14.18 21.12
C VAL A 187 4.39 12.75 20.66
N ILE A 188 3.37 11.99 20.30
CA ILE A 188 3.55 10.62 19.76
C ILE A 188 4.17 10.69 18.36
N LEU A 189 3.61 11.53 17.48
CA LEU A 189 4.03 11.64 16.09
C LEU A 189 5.50 12.07 15.95
N GLU A 190 5.96 13.00 16.78
CA GLU A 190 7.33 13.49 16.75
C GLU A 190 8.36 12.43 17.12
N ARG A 191 8.02 11.47 18.00
CA ARG A 191 8.90 10.32 18.29
C ARG A 191 9.20 9.49 17.05
N TYR A 192 8.20 9.35 16.15
CA TYR A 192 8.37 8.67 14.87
C TYR A 192 9.12 9.57 13.86
N ALA A 193 8.80 10.85 13.80
CA ALA A 193 9.45 11.79 12.90
C ALA A 193 10.97 11.85 13.12
N LEU A 194 11.42 11.86 14.39
CA LEU A 194 12.84 11.85 14.76
C LEU A 194 13.58 10.59 14.28
N LYS A 195 12.90 9.45 14.17
CA LYS A 195 13.49 8.21 13.61
C LYS A 195 13.68 8.25 12.10
N HIS A 196 12.94 9.09 11.41
CA HIS A 196 12.94 9.23 9.96
C HIS A 196 13.57 10.53 9.45
N SER A 197 14.09 11.38 10.36
CA SER A 197 14.87 12.57 9.98
C SER A 197 16.28 12.13 9.61
N TYR A 198 16.61 12.30 8.33
CA TYR A 198 17.96 12.20 7.78
C TYR A 198 18.58 13.59 7.69
#